data_ab5e7bbe37bd771ea7f0d740807fb67f
#
_entry.id   ab5e7bbe37bd771ea7f0d740807fb67f
#
_cell.length_a   1.000
_cell.length_b   1.000
_cell.length_c   1.000
_cell.angle_alpha   90.00
_cell.angle_beta   90.00
_cell.angle_gamma   90.00
#
_symmetry.space_group_name_H-M   'P 1'
#
loop_
_entity.id
_entity.type
_entity.pdbx_description
1 polymer ?
#
loop_
_entity_poly.entity_id
_entity_poly.type
_entity_poly.pdbx_seq_one_letter_code
_entity_poly.pdbx_strand_id
1 'polypeptide(L)'
;MKIDFILPDIGEGIVECELVEWHIHEGQNIQEDQPVADVMTDKALVEITSMHTGVITKLYYAQGEIAKVHQPLFEIEVVSDAEELTLGAEVPDAKSASQATSSGDDTASSTATSSALACPMAQSSKAIASPAVRRLAREMNLDLTQVKGSGKNGRVLKEDLLEPSSVDTTHAPTQSVSAPPSSGVRIEAIKGVRAVMARQMADSVRSIPHFTYAEEIDVTQLDAVRRELKPQFEAEGLSLSLMPFFMKALALSLQAYPILNSRLNEDATEIHYLDDINIGMAADTPIGLLVPNVKRVQDLSLLELTRKLNELTHAARQGKLSADDMKGGSITISNIGAIGGTVATPIINKPEVAIVALGRIQTLPRFDANGNVVAAKILHASWSGDHRLLDGATMARFCCHWKGYLENPLRMLAELK
;
A
#
# COMPACT_ATOMS: atom_id res chain seq x y z
N MET A 1 -16.28 -33.87 -25.00
CA MET A 1 -15.90 -32.61 -25.68
C MET A 1 -14.78 -31.99 -24.87
N LYS A 2 -13.65 -31.58 -25.50
CA LYS A 2 -12.52 -30.95 -24.76
C LYS A 2 -12.78 -29.48 -24.61
N ILE A 3 -12.63 -28.97 -23.37
CA ILE A 3 -12.87 -27.59 -22.99
C ILE A 3 -11.69 -27.13 -22.16
N ASP A 4 -11.15 -25.95 -22.48
CA ASP A 4 -10.13 -25.30 -21.65
C ASP A 4 -10.81 -24.57 -20.47
N PHE A 5 -10.42 -24.95 -19.27
CA PHE A 5 -10.82 -24.20 -18.07
C PHE A 5 -9.97 -22.93 -17.95
N ILE A 6 -10.62 -21.79 -18.13
CA ILE A 6 -9.98 -20.48 -18.06
C ILE A 6 -10.00 -20.01 -16.63
N LEU A 7 -8.84 -19.59 -16.09
CA LEU A 7 -8.73 -19.05 -14.76
C LEU A 7 -9.67 -17.83 -14.60
N PRO A 8 -10.70 -17.91 -13.73
CA PRO A 8 -11.66 -16.82 -13.55
C PRO A 8 -11.02 -15.60 -12.90
N ASP A 9 -11.70 -14.46 -12.96
CA ASP A 9 -11.33 -13.28 -12.17
C ASP A 9 -11.57 -13.57 -10.69
N ILE A 10 -10.48 -13.59 -9.91
CA ILE A 10 -10.47 -13.97 -8.49
C ILE A 10 -10.78 -12.73 -7.59
N GLY A 11 -11.02 -11.57 -8.20
CA GLY A 11 -11.45 -10.33 -7.54
C GLY A 11 -10.47 -9.16 -7.64
N GLU A 12 -11.00 -7.95 -7.61
CA GLU A 12 -10.31 -6.64 -7.51
C GLU A 12 -9.10 -6.40 -8.44
N GLY A 13 -9.20 -6.84 -9.72
CA GLY A 13 -8.20 -6.46 -10.73
C GLY A 13 -6.86 -7.20 -10.63
N ILE A 14 -6.87 -8.42 -10.09
CA ILE A 14 -5.71 -9.32 -10.08
C ILE A 14 -5.45 -9.78 -11.50
N VAL A 15 -4.22 -9.58 -12.00
CA VAL A 15 -3.80 -9.91 -13.35
C VAL A 15 -3.11 -11.28 -13.40
N GLU A 16 -2.45 -11.67 -12.30
CA GLU A 16 -1.65 -12.90 -12.19
C GLU A 16 -1.68 -13.45 -10.76
N CYS A 17 -1.56 -14.76 -10.60
CA CYS A 17 -1.48 -15.46 -9.32
C CYS A 17 -0.49 -16.61 -9.39
N GLU A 18 0.10 -16.97 -8.27
CA GLU A 18 1.01 -18.13 -8.16
C GLU A 18 0.22 -19.38 -7.83
N LEU A 19 0.45 -20.45 -8.60
CA LEU A 19 -0.15 -21.76 -8.35
C LEU A 19 0.57 -22.47 -7.21
N VAL A 20 -0.05 -22.55 -6.05
CA VAL A 20 0.57 -23.12 -4.84
C VAL A 20 0.51 -24.63 -4.84
N GLU A 21 -0.67 -25.20 -5.10
CA GLU A 21 -0.90 -26.65 -5.05
C GLU A 21 -1.98 -27.08 -6.03
N TRP A 22 -1.77 -28.26 -6.67
CA TRP A 22 -2.77 -28.96 -7.44
C TRP A 22 -3.44 -30.03 -6.58
N HIS A 23 -4.78 -30.02 -6.52
CA HIS A 23 -5.57 -31.11 -5.88
C HIS A 23 -5.95 -32.20 -6.85
N ILE A 24 -5.58 -32.06 -8.13
CA ILE A 24 -5.89 -32.97 -9.23
C ILE A 24 -4.63 -33.34 -10.01
N HIS A 25 -4.74 -34.42 -10.81
CA HIS A 25 -3.70 -34.84 -11.74
C HIS A 25 -4.28 -35.23 -13.10
N GLU A 26 -3.44 -35.27 -14.12
CA GLU A 26 -3.84 -35.67 -15.47
C GLU A 26 -4.43 -37.10 -15.48
N GLY A 27 -5.58 -37.30 -16.13
CA GLY A 27 -6.32 -38.55 -16.15
C GLY A 27 -7.33 -38.74 -15.03
N GLN A 28 -7.43 -37.79 -14.07
CA GLN A 28 -8.38 -37.86 -12.97
C GLN A 28 -9.76 -37.39 -13.40
N ASN A 29 -10.79 -38.09 -12.92
CA ASN A 29 -12.18 -37.67 -13.06
C ASN A 29 -12.55 -36.70 -11.96
N ILE A 30 -13.11 -35.53 -12.30
CA ILE A 30 -13.55 -34.50 -11.38
C ILE A 30 -15.04 -34.22 -11.56
N GLN A 31 -15.65 -33.70 -10.50
CA GLN A 31 -17.04 -33.25 -10.46
C GLN A 31 -17.14 -31.75 -10.48
N GLU A 32 -18.30 -31.22 -10.83
CA GLU A 32 -18.63 -29.81 -10.67
C GLU A 32 -18.48 -29.39 -9.19
N ASP A 33 -17.98 -28.21 -8.92
CA ASP A 33 -17.65 -27.66 -7.60
C ASP A 33 -16.52 -28.39 -6.82
N GLN A 34 -15.85 -29.37 -7.43
CA GLN A 34 -14.70 -30.01 -6.78
C GLN A 34 -13.48 -29.08 -6.79
N PRO A 35 -12.74 -28.95 -5.65
CA PRO A 35 -11.48 -28.22 -5.60
C PRO A 35 -10.46 -28.80 -6.57
N VAL A 36 -9.83 -27.94 -7.37
CA VAL A 36 -8.85 -28.33 -8.39
C VAL A 36 -7.46 -27.79 -8.13
N ALA A 37 -7.37 -26.57 -7.61
CA ALA A 37 -6.08 -25.93 -7.33
C ALA A 37 -6.19 -24.83 -6.29
N ASP A 38 -5.10 -24.61 -5.55
CA ASP A 38 -4.91 -23.45 -4.68
C ASP A 38 -4.00 -22.45 -5.38
N VAL A 39 -4.47 -21.22 -5.50
CA VAL A 39 -3.71 -20.12 -6.09
C VAL A 39 -3.49 -19.02 -5.05
N MET A 40 -2.27 -18.51 -4.99
CA MET A 40 -1.91 -17.39 -4.12
C MET A 40 -1.93 -16.10 -4.91
N THR A 41 -2.70 -15.16 -4.42
CA THR A 41 -2.71 -13.78 -4.89
C THR A 41 -1.85 -12.91 -3.95
N ASP A 42 -1.65 -11.66 -4.28
CA ASP A 42 -0.96 -10.69 -3.41
C ASP A 42 -1.66 -10.46 -2.05
N LYS A 43 -2.91 -10.93 -1.90
CA LYS A 43 -3.75 -10.68 -0.71
C LYS A 43 -4.21 -11.93 0.03
N ALA A 44 -4.39 -13.05 -0.63
CA ALA A 44 -4.94 -14.26 -0.04
C ALA A 44 -4.67 -15.52 -0.86
N LEU A 45 -4.73 -16.68 -0.18
CA LEU A 45 -4.83 -17.99 -0.81
C LEU A 45 -6.29 -18.22 -1.21
N VAL A 46 -6.55 -18.57 -2.47
CA VAL A 46 -7.90 -18.81 -3.02
C VAL A 46 -7.95 -20.19 -3.60
N GLU A 47 -8.95 -20.96 -3.19
CA GLU A 47 -9.25 -22.28 -3.73
C GLU A 47 -10.08 -22.15 -5.01
N ILE A 48 -9.62 -22.76 -6.11
CA ILE A 48 -10.30 -22.79 -7.39
C ILE A 48 -11.05 -24.11 -7.52
N THR A 49 -12.35 -24.02 -7.83
CA THR A 49 -13.23 -25.18 -8.04
C THR A 49 -13.56 -25.38 -9.53
N SER A 50 -13.85 -26.62 -9.92
CA SER A 50 -14.25 -26.94 -11.29
C SER A 50 -15.68 -26.51 -11.60
N MET A 51 -15.89 -25.93 -12.78
CA MET A 51 -17.23 -25.60 -13.29
C MET A 51 -17.85 -26.75 -14.11
N HIS A 52 -17.12 -27.84 -14.31
CA HIS A 52 -17.57 -28.94 -15.18
C HIS A 52 -17.18 -30.29 -14.59
N THR A 53 -18.02 -31.30 -14.87
CA THR A 53 -17.72 -32.72 -14.59
C THR A 53 -17.06 -33.34 -15.78
N GLY A 54 -15.91 -34.01 -15.58
CA GLY A 54 -15.19 -34.65 -16.68
C GLY A 54 -13.83 -35.20 -16.30
N VAL A 55 -13.02 -35.59 -17.26
CA VAL A 55 -11.66 -36.11 -17.05
C VAL A 55 -10.64 -35.06 -17.44
N ILE A 56 -9.67 -34.82 -16.59
CA ILE A 56 -8.55 -33.89 -16.83
C ILE A 56 -7.63 -34.49 -17.89
N THR A 57 -7.44 -33.80 -18.98
CA THR A 57 -6.55 -34.26 -20.06
C THR A 57 -5.19 -33.65 -20.03
N LYS A 58 -5.05 -32.39 -19.53
CA LYS A 58 -3.78 -31.68 -19.49
C LYS A 58 -3.78 -30.55 -18.44
N LEU A 59 -2.64 -30.37 -17.76
CA LEU A 59 -2.36 -29.25 -16.92
C LEU A 59 -1.39 -28.28 -17.65
N TYR A 60 -1.68 -26.97 -17.66
CA TYR A 60 -0.88 -26.00 -18.41
C TYR A 60 0.23 -25.34 -17.59
N TYR A 61 0.14 -25.40 -16.26
CA TYR A 61 1.13 -24.78 -15.35
C TYR A 61 1.67 -25.81 -14.36
N ALA A 62 2.94 -25.68 -14.01
CA ALA A 62 3.55 -26.47 -12.94
C ALA A 62 3.27 -25.79 -11.56
N GLN A 63 3.38 -26.59 -10.49
CA GLN A 63 3.30 -26.06 -9.12
C GLN A 63 4.42 -25.04 -8.86
N GLY A 64 4.08 -23.86 -8.32
CA GLY A 64 4.98 -22.73 -8.13
C GLY A 64 5.12 -21.81 -9.35
N GLU A 65 4.36 -22.03 -10.42
CA GLU A 65 4.39 -21.20 -11.62
C GLU A 65 3.31 -20.11 -11.59
N ILE A 66 3.58 -18.97 -12.21
CA ILE A 66 2.65 -17.83 -12.24
C ILE A 66 1.66 -18.04 -13.36
N ALA A 67 0.39 -18.23 -13.00
CA ALA A 67 -0.74 -18.30 -13.91
C ALA A 67 -1.39 -16.92 -14.10
N LYS A 68 -1.74 -16.59 -15.35
CA LYS A 68 -2.41 -15.32 -15.67
C LYS A 68 -3.92 -15.51 -15.72
N VAL A 69 -4.64 -14.57 -15.14
CA VAL A 69 -6.10 -14.52 -15.19
C VAL A 69 -6.54 -14.41 -16.66
N HIS A 70 -7.63 -15.10 -17.00
CA HIS A 70 -8.15 -15.27 -18.36
C HIS A 70 -7.29 -16.11 -19.31
N GLN A 71 -6.30 -16.86 -18.80
CA GLN A 71 -5.57 -17.87 -19.55
C GLN A 71 -6.07 -19.28 -19.17
N PRO A 72 -5.91 -20.30 -20.07
CA PRO A 72 -6.29 -21.67 -19.76
C PRO A 72 -5.41 -22.23 -18.64
N LEU A 73 -6.03 -22.78 -17.59
CA LEU A 73 -5.38 -23.38 -16.44
C LEU A 73 -5.18 -24.90 -16.62
N PHE A 74 -6.23 -25.59 -17.12
CA PHE A 74 -6.20 -27.02 -17.49
C PHE A 74 -7.21 -27.33 -18.58
N GLU A 75 -7.04 -28.47 -19.27
CA GLU A 75 -7.97 -29.01 -20.28
C GLU A 75 -8.79 -30.13 -19.64
N ILE A 76 -10.12 -30.07 -19.79
CA ILE A 76 -11.05 -31.08 -19.30
C ILE A 76 -11.84 -31.68 -20.47
N GLU A 77 -11.99 -32.99 -20.51
CA GLU A 77 -12.88 -33.66 -21.39
C GLU A 77 -14.22 -33.93 -20.69
N VAL A 78 -15.22 -33.10 -21.04
CA VAL A 78 -16.57 -33.20 -20.47
C VAL A 78 -17.32 -34.36 -21.16
N VAL A 79 -17.80 -35.28 -20.34
CA VAL A 79 -18.72 -36.37 -20.83
C VAL A 79 -20.08 -35.71 -20.99
N SER A 80 -20.51 -35.50 -22.25
CA SER A 80 -21.90 -35.12 -22.53
C SER A 80 -22.81 -36.31 -22.23
N ASP A 81 -23.84 -36.11 -21.41
CA ASP A 81 -24.93 -37.06 -21.17
C ASP A 81 -25.63 -37.42 -22.48
N ALA A 82 -25.09 -38.39 -23.16
CA ALA A 82 -25.77 -39.15 -24.22
C ALA A 82 -25.00 -40.46 -24.40
N GLU A 83 -25.18 -41.39 -23.47
CA GLU A 83 -25.12 -42.84 -23.67
C GLU A 83 -25.02 -43.53 -22.31
N GLU A 84 -26.16 -43.64 -21.64
CA GLU A 84 -26.42 -44.73 -20.72
C GLU A 84 -26.74 -45.95 -21.55
N LEU A 85 -25.88 -46.95 -21.52
CA LEU A 85 -26.24 -48.38 -21.51
C LEU A 85 -24.99 -49.25 -21.74
N THR A 86 -24.82 -50.12 -20.78
CA THR A 86 -24.34 -51.51 -20.80
C THR A 86 -22.95 -51.83 -20.26
N LEU A 87 -23.08 -52.73 -19.24
CA LEU A 87 -22.24 -53.86 -18.82
C LEU A 87 -20.90 -53.50 -18.14
N GLY A 88 -20.60 -54.00 -17.00
CA GLY A 88 -20.98 -55.14 -16.18
C GLY A 88 -19.78 -55.60 -15.40
N ALA A 89 -19.95 -55.83 -14.13
CA ALA A 89 -19.28 -56.75 -13.24
C ALA A 89 -17.74 -56.87 -13.21
N GLU A 90 -17.11 -56.54 -12.11
CA GLU A 90 -16.61 -57.54 -11.14
C GLU A 90 -15.91 -56.87 -9.95
N VAL A 91 -16.34 -57.28 -8.78
CA VAL A 91 -15.71 -57.08 -7.49
C VAL A 91 -14.79 -58.28 -7.24
N PRO A 92 -13.69 -58.23 -6.50
CA PRO A 92 -13.84 -58.57 -5.07
C PRO A 92 -12.98 -57.76 -4.07
N ASP A 93 -13.61 -57.47 -2.96
CA ASP A 93 -13.32 -57.91 -1.57
C ASP A 93 -11.88 -57.65 -1.02
N ALA A 94 -11.68 -57.07 0.12
CA ALA A 94 -12.21 -57.36 1.42
C ALA A 94 -11.70 -56.41 2.52
N LYS A 95 -12.61 -56.14 3.48
CA LYS A 95 -12.40 -56.09 4.92
C LYS A 95 -11.51 -54.97 5.52
N SER A 96 -11.87 -54.28 6.56
CA SER A 96 -12.72 -54.60 7.73
C SER A 96 -12.82 -53.38 8.64
N ALA A 97 -14.00 -53.13 9.10
CA ALA A 97 -14.44 -52.89 10.47
C ALA A 97 -13.77 -51.70 11.26
N SER A 98 -14.44 -50.86 12.02
CA SER A 98 -15.52 -51.16 12.95
C SER A 98 -15.99 -49.83 13.58
N GLN A 99 -17.29 -49.68 13.73
CA GLN A 99 -18.10 -49.24 14.90
C GLN A 99 -17.73 -47.93 15.56
N ALA A 100 -18.59 -47.11 16.04
CA ALA A 100 -20.04 -47.11 16.26
C ALA A 100 -20.40 -45.87 17.07
N THR A 101 -21.56 -45.50 16.99
CA THR A 101 -22.66 -45.06 17.90
C THR A 101 -22.69 -43.54 18.09
N SER A 102 -23.78 -42.90 18.06
CA SER A 102 -25.20 -43.08 18.17
C SER A 102 -25.84 -41.73 18.48
N SER A 103 -27.00 -41.57 17.94
CA SER A 103 -28.26 -40.99 18.51
C SER A 103 -28.28 -39.47 18.69
N GLY A 104 -29.31 -38.81 18.33
CA GLY A 104 -30.68 -39.05 18.05
C GLY A 104 -31.36 -37.71 17.80
N ASP A 105 -32.42 -37.82 17.05
CA ASP A 105 -33.77 -37.28 17.25
C ASP A 105 -33.91 -35.75 17.45
N ASP A 106 -34.83 -35.04 16.91
CA ASP A 106 -36.20 -35.34 16.44
C ASP A 106 -36.79 -34.16 15.65
N THR A 107 -37.61 -34.49 14.65
CA THR A 107 -38.94 -33.95 14.28
C THR A 107 -39.14 -32.42 14.14
N ALA A 108 -39.82 -31.88 13.19
CA ALA A 108 -41.03 -32.16 12.43
C ALA A 108 -41.24 -31.03 11.42
N SER A 109 -41.59 -31.32 10.22
CA SER A 109 -42.91 -31.33 9.55
C SER A 109 -43.72 -30.03 9.60
N SER A 110 -44.00 -29.49 8.45
CA SER A 110 -45.33 -29.30 7.86
C SER A 110 -45.29 -28.39 6.62
N THR A 111 -45.54 -28.93 5.49
CA THR A 111 -46.73 -28.83 4.64
C THR A 111 -47.12 -27.44 4.09
N ALA A 112 -46.90 -27.33 2.81
CA ALA A 112 -47.85 -27.04 1.73
C ALA A 112 -48.82 -25.86 1.86
N THR A 113 -48.86 -25.00 0.88
CA THR A 113 -49.99 -24.97 -0.03
C THR A 113 -49.77 -24.08 -1.25
N SER A 114 -50.04 -24.63 -2.41
CA SER A 114 -50.25 -24.07 -3.73
C SER A 114 -51.28 -22.94 -3.74
N SER A 115 -51.05 -21.88 -4.51
CA SER A 115 -52.15 -21.27 -5.27
C SER A 115 -51.60 -20.57 -6.50
N ALA A 116 -51.95 -21.09 -7.62
CA ALA A 116 -51.83 -20.55 -8.95
C ALA A 116 -52.86 -19.41 -9.13
N LEU A 117 -52.45 -18.29 -9.72
CA LEU A 117 -53.35 -17.44 -10.49
C LEU A 117 -52.61 -16.95 -11.73
N ALA A 118 -53.27 -17.16 -12.84
CA ALA A 118 -52.82 -16.95 -14.20
C ALA A 118 -52.82 -15.49 -14.66
N CYS A 119 -51.85 -15.16 -15.47
CA CYS A 119 -51.78 -14.33 -16.69
C CYS A 119 -52.42 -12.93 -16.77
N PRO A 120 -51.90 -12.04 -17.63
CA PRO A 120 -51.84 -12.27 -19.07
C PRO A 120 -50.55 -11.91 -19.79
N MET A 121 -50.33 -12.55 -20.92
CA MET A 121 -49.25 -12.31 -21.89
C MET A 121 -49.30 -10.85 -22.42
N ALA A 122 -48.23 -10.10 -22.16
CA ALA A 122 -47.87 -8.93 -22.96
C ALA A 122 -46.72 -9.36 -23.90
N GLN A 123 -46.94 -9.26 -25.21
CA GLN A 123 -45.95 -9.49 -26.24
C GLN A 123 -44.83 -8.50 -26.09
N SER A 124 -43.68 -8.91 -25.53
CA SER A 124 -42.46 -8.10 -25.52
C SER A 124 -41.79 -8.18 -26.87
N SER A 125 -41.87 -7.12 -27.67
CA SER A 125 -41.04 -6.92 -28.84
C SER A 125 -39.58 -6.83 -28.40
N LYS A 126 -38.81 -7.88 -28.57
CA LYS A 126 -37.38 -7.92 -28.25
C LYS A 126 -36.64 -6.96 -29.16
N ALA A 127 -36.06 -5.88 -28.58
CA ALA A 127 -35.20 -4.96 -29.31
C ALA A 127 -34.05 -5.69 -30.01
N ILE A 128 -33.81 -5.37 -31.27
CA ILE A 128 -32.73 -5.98 -32.08
C ILE A 128 -31.41 -5.25 -31.70
N ALA A 129 -30.56 -5.89 -30.91
CA ALA A 129 -29.28 -5.36 -30.50
C ALA A 129 -28.22 -6.45 -30.47
N SER A 130 -26.96 -6.09 -30.70
CA SER A 130 -25.83 -7.03 -30.60
C SER A 130 -25.53 -7.39 -29.11
N PRO A 131 -24.87 -8.54 -28.86
CA PRO A 131 -24.51 -8.93 -27.48
C PRO A 131 -23.72 -7.85 -26.73
N ALA A 132 -22.80 -7.14 -27.40
CA ALA A 132 -22.01 -6.06 -26.83
C ALA A 132 -22.87 -4.83 -26.42
N VAL A 133 -23.89 -4.49 -27.23
CA VAL A 133 -24.83 -3.39 -26.92
C VAL A 133 -25.75 -3.77 -25.76
N ARG A 134 -26.17 -5.03 -25.67
CA ARG A 134 -26.98 -5.53 -24.54
C ARG A 134 -26.21 -5.52 -23.21
N ARG A 135 -24.88 -5.78 -23.26
CA ARG A 135 -24.01 -5.71 -22.09
C ARG A 135 -23.86 -4.25 -21.64
N LEU A 136 -23.57 -3.34 -22.56
CA LEU A 136 -23.42 -1.91 -22.26
C LEU A 136 -24.72 -1.29 -21.73
N ALA A 137 -25.87 -1.67 -22.27
CA ALA A 137 -27.16 -1.21 -21.77
C ALA A 137 -27.45 -1.68 -20.33
N ARG A 138 -27.01 -2.89 -19.95
CA ARG A 138 -27.10 -3.37 -18.55
C ARG A 138 -26.14 -2.61 -17.62
N GLU A 139 -24.92 -2.34 -18.07
CA GLU A 139 -23.94 -1.56 -17.31
C GLU A 139 -24.43 -0.11 -17.09
N MET A 140 -25.18 0.43 -18.04
CA MET A 140 -25.77 1.78 -17.95
C MET A 140 -27.21 1.80 -17.38
N ASN A 141 -27.77 0.65 -17.00
CA ASN A 141 -29.13 0.48 -16.45
C ASN A 141 -30.23 1.04 -17.41
N LEU A 142 -30.03 0.92 -18.73
CA LEU A 142 -30.90 1.41 -19.78
C LEU A 142 -31.77 0.28 -20.37
N ASP A 143 -33.08 0.54 -20.51
CA ASP A 143 -33.99 -0.38 -21.15
C ASP A 143 -33.94 -0.23 -22.68
N LEU A 144 -33.40 -1.25 -23.35
CA LEU A 144 -33.25 -1.28 -24.81
C LEU A 144 -34.57 -1.18 -25.58
N THR A 145 -35.71 -1.39 -24.92
CA THR A 145 -37.05 -1.25 -25.57
C THR A 145 -37.44 0.20 -25.74
N GLN A 146 -36.84 1.12 -25.02
CA GLN A 146 -37.08 2.55 -25.05
C GLN A 146 -36.11 3.33 -25.94
N VAL A 147 -35.03 2.65 -26.41
CA VAL A 147 -34.00 3.27 -27.25
C VAL A 147 -34.34 3.02 -28.72
N LYS A 148 -34.48 4.09 -29.51
CA LYS A 148 -34.72 4.01 -30.94
C LYS A 148 -33.41 3.69 -31.66
N GLY A 149 -33.29 2.47 -32.21
CA GLY A 149 -32.09 2.05 -32.93
C GLY A 149 -31.91 2.75 -34.26
N SER A 150 -30.74 3.30 -34.54
CA SER A 150 -30.35 3.98 -35.78
C SER A 150 -29.82 3.01 -36.85
N GLY A 151 -29.54 1.78 -36.49
CA GLY A 151 -28.97 0.76 -37.39
C GLY A 151 -29.97 0.13 -38.36
N LYS A 152 -29.47 -0.63 -39.36
CA LYS A 152 -30.22 -1.32 -40.36
C LYS A 152 -31.30 -2.23 -39.74
N ASN A 153 -32.56 -2.06 -40.13
CA ASN A 153 -33.75 -2.76 -39.60
C ASN A 153 -34.05 -2.40 -38.09
N GLY A 154 -33.78 -1.16 -37.66
CA GLY A 154 -34.09 -0.75 -36.30
C GLY A 154 -33.18 -1.33 -35.23
N ARG A 155 -31.97 -1.77 -35.60
CA ARG A 155 -30.97 -2.32 -34.67
C ARG A 155 -30.39 -1.19 -33.84
N VAL A 156 -30.37 -1.35 -32.51
CA VAL A 156 -29.70 -0.43 -31.57
C VAL A 156 -28.19 -0.59 -31.67
N LEU A 157 -27.50 0.52 -31.97
CA LEU A 157 -26.04 0.62 -32.03
C LEU A 157 -25.48 1.14 -30.70
N LYS A 158 -24.16 1.07 -30.54
CA LYS A 158 -23.47 1.56 -29.33
C LYS A 158 -23.61 3.08 -29.17
N GLU A 159 -23.66 3.80 -30.29
CA GLU A 159 -23.80 5.26 -30.35
C GLU A 159 -25.19 5.72 -29.89
N ASP A 160 -26.23 4.93 -30.13
CA ASP A 160 -27.60 5.23 -29.69
C ASP A 160 -27.78 5.20 -28.17
N LEU A 161 -26.83 4.58 -27.44
CA LEU A 161 -26.82 4.55 -25.97
C LEU A 161 -26.05 5.73 -25.36
N LEU A 162 -25.26 6.44 -26.15
CA LEU A 162 -24.38 7.53 -25.70
C LEU A 162 -24.97 8.92 -25.98
N GLU A 163 -25.95 9.05 -26.88
CA GLU A 163 -26.65 10.30 -27.15
C GLU A 163 -28.09 10.27 -26.58
N PRO A 164 -28.44 11.15 -25.64
CA PRO A 164 -29.84 11.28 -25.20
C PRO A 164 -30.66 11.94 -26.31
N SER A 165 -31.48 11.15 -27.00
CA SER A 165 -32.48 11.70 -27.94
C SER A 165 -33.46 12.61 -27.21
N SER A 166 -33.43 13.88 -27.54
CA SER A 166 -34.43 14.87 -27.17
C SER A 166 -35.79 14.49 -27.74
N VAL A 167 -36.69 14.05 -26.89
CA VAL A 167 -38.14 13.94 -27.25
C VAL A 167 -38.82 15.18 -26.72
N ASP A 168 -39.29 16.00 -27.66
CA ASP A 168 -40.27 17.08 -27.42
C ASP A 168 -41.49 16.50 -26.71
N THR A 169 -41.77 17.01 -25.52
CA THR A 169 -43.08 16.84 -24.90
C THR A 169 -43.51 18.17 -24.26
N THR A 170 -44.46 18.77 -24.92
CA THR A 170 -45.27 19.94 -24.48
C THR A 170 -46.24 19.50 -23.37
N HIS A 171 -46.31 20.32 -22.28
CA HIS A 171 -47.36 20.47 -21.27
C HIS A 171 -47.53 19.51 -20.12
N ALA A 172 -47.13 19.96 -18.94
CA ALA A 172 -47.98 20.34 -17.79
C ALA A 172 -47.11 20.67 -16.57
N PRO A 173 -47.48 21.61 -15.68
CA PRO A 173 -46.62 21.98 -14.55
C PRO A 173 -46.76 20.95 -13.44
N THR A 174 -45.80 20.10 -13.34
CA THR A 174 -45.69 19.19 -12.21
C THR A 174 -44.61 19.71 -11.26
N GLN A 175 -45.00 19.80 -10.02
CA GLN A 175 -44.24 20.19 -8.83
C GLN A 175 -42.77 19.79 -8.88
N SER A 176 -41.91 20.75 -8.62
CA SER A 176 -40.47 20.54 -8.40
C SER A 176 -40.29 19.52 -7.28
N VAL A 177 -40.04 18.27 -7.67
CA VAL A 177 -39.41 17.31 -6.77
C VAL A 177 -37.99 17.81 -6.60
N SER A 178 -37.72 18.37 -5.41
CA SER A 178 -36.39 18.71 -4.99
C SER A 178 -35.48 17.51 -5.24
N ALA A 179 -34.44 17.71 -6.06
CA ALA A 179 -33.37 16.75 -6.24
C ALA A 179 -32.89 16.30 -4.87
N PRO A 180 -32.58 15.00 -4.66
CA PRO A 180 -31.99 14.55 -3.41
C PRO A 180 -30.75 15.41 -3.14
N PRO A 181 -30.50 15.80 -1.87
CA PRO A 181 -29.34 16.61 -1.56
C PRO A 181 -28.11 15.87 -2.07
N SER A 182 -27.39 16.52 -2.99
CA SER A 182 -26.09 16.04 -3.44
C SER A 182 -25.28 15.77 -2.18
N SER A 183 -24.89 14.53 -1.96
CA SER A 183 -23.97 14.16 -0.88
C SER A 183 -22.80 15.13 -0.99
N GLY A 184 -22.55 15.95 0.04
CA GLY A 184 -21.55 17.03 0.01
C GLY A 184 -20.10 16.54 -0.06
N VAL A 185 -19.85 15.49 -0.79
CA VAL A 185 -18.53 14.91 -1.04
C VAL A 185 -17.88 15.66 -2.20
N ARG A 186 -16.82 16.42 -1.90
CA ARG A 186 -15.94 16.99 -2.90
C ARG A 186 -14.89 15.95 -3.32
N ILE A 187 -14.89 15.60 -4.59
CA ILE A 187 -13.91 14.66 -5.17
C ILE A 187 -12.82 15.50 -5.85
N GLU A 188 -11.56 15.25 -5.46
CA GLU A 188 -10.38 15.90 -6.06
C GLU A 188 -9.37 14.83 -6.45
N ALA A 189 -8.92 14.83 -7.71
CA ALA A 189 -7.93 13.88 -8.20
C ALA A 189 -6.53 14.23 -7.66
N ILE A 190 -5.83 13.24 -7.11
CA ILE A 190 -4.44 13.39 -6.65
C ILE A 190 -3.51 13.35 -7.87
N LYS A 191 -2.77 14.45 -8.11
CA LYS A 191 -1.87 14.59 -9.28
C LYS A 191 -0.48 15.10 -8.87
N GLY A 192 0.51 14.97 -9.78
CA GLY A 192 1.86 15.52 -9.61
C GLY A 192 2.60 14.93 -8.41
N VAL A 193 3.32 15.77 -7.68
CA VAL A 193 4.16 15.40 -6.53
C VAL A 193 3.36 14.64 -5.46
N ARG A 194 2.11 15.06 -5.19
CA ARG A 194 1.24 14.38 -4.22
C ARG A 194 0.92 12.94 -4.63
N ALA A 195 0.74 12.67 -5.93
CA ALA A 195 0.47 11.32 -6.42
C ALA A 195 1.70 10.41 -6.30
N VAL A 196 2.89 10.96 -6.53
CA VAL A 196 4.17 10.24 -6.34
C VAL A 196 4.36 9.92 -4.86
N MET A 197 4.19 10.91 -3.99
CA MET A 197 4.31 10.74 -2.54
C MET A 197 3.32 9.70 -2.01
N ALA A 198 2.06 9.74 -2.44
CA ALA A 198 1.04 8.79 -1.99
C ALA A 198 1.44 7.34 -2.31
N ARG A 199 1.94 7.09 -3.54
CA ARG A 199 2.45 5.77 -3.94
C ARG A 199 3.67 5.36 -3.16
N GLN A 200 4.66 6.25 -3.01
CA GLN A 200 5.90 5.97 -2.27
C GLN A 200 5.66 5.67 -0.80
N MET A 201 4.76 6.41 -0.14
CA MET A 201 4.40 6.16 1.26
C MET A 201 3.62 4.85 1.43
N ALA A 202 2.69 4.56 0.52
CA ALA A 202 1.96 3.29 0.52
C ALA A 202 2.91 2.10 0.31
N ASP A 203 3.85 2.21 -0.63
CA ASP A 203 4.87 1.19 -0.86
C ASP A 203 5.79 1.00 0.36
N SER A 204 6.24 2.09 0.98
CA SER A 204 7.07 2.02 2.20
C SER A 204 6.36 1.27 3.33
N VAL A 205 5.10 1.63 3.63
CA VAL A 205 4.34 0.98 4.71
C VAL A 205 4.04 -0.48 4.40
N ARG A 206 3.80 -0.83 3.14
CA ARG A 206 3.53 -2.21 2.71
C ARG A 206 4.77 -3.10 2.80
N SER A 207 5.95 -2.57 2.41
CA SER A 207 7.17 -3.36 2.27
C SER A 207 8.08 -3.36 3.50
N ILE A 208 7.95 -2.36 4.39
CA ILE A 208 8.82 -2.19 5.57
C ILE A 208 8.02 -2.42 6.86
N PRO A 209 8.35 -3.43 7.66
CA PRO A 209 7.81 -3.58 9.01
C PRO A 209 8.41 -2.52 9.93
N HIS A 210 7.72 -1.38 10.04
CA HIS A 210 8.14 -0.27 10.88
C HIS A 210 8.02 -0.59 12.35
N PHE A 211 9.03 -0.21 13.15
CA PHE A 211 8.90 -0.10 14.60
C PHE A 211 9.32 1.30 15.03
N THR A 212 8.78 1.76 16.15
CA THR A 212 9.04 3.11 16.65
C THR A 212 9.78 3.05 17.99
N TYR A 213 10.80 3.90 18.12
CA TYR A 213 11.53 4.16 19.36
C TYR A 213 11.53 5.67 19.63
N ALA A 214 11.18 6.10 20.83
CA ALA A 214 11.17 7.51 21.19
C ALA A 214 12.05 7.76 22.41
N GLU A 215 12.78 8.88 22.39
CA GLU A 215 13.72 9.28 23.43
C GLU A 215 13.60 10.76 23.72
N GLU A 216 13.76 11.11 25.00
CA GLU A 216 13.86 12.48 25.47
C GLU A 216 15.33 12.91 25.50
N ILE A 217 15.62 14.12 25.01
CA ILE A 217 16.97 14.66 24.88
C ILE A 217 17.01 16.06 25.49
N ASP A 218 17.93 16.32 26.40
CA ASP A 218 18.19 17.65 26.94
C ASP A 218 19.13 18.43 26.02
N VAL A 219 18.59 19.38 25.28
CA VAL A 219 19.33 20.26 24.36
C VAL A 219 19.68 21.63 24.95
N THR A 220 19.65 21.77 26.29
CA THR A 220 19.93 23.05 26.98
C THR A 220 21.33 23.55 26.67
N GLN A 221 22.34 22.67 26.80
CA GLN A 221 23.73 23.03 26.50
C GLN A 221 23.95 23.26 25.00
N LEU A 222 23.34 22.45 24.16
CA LEU A 222 23.43 22.61 22.71
C LEU A 222 22.85 23.93 22.22
N ASP A 223 21.72 24.38 22.79
CA ASP A 223 21.15 25.68 22.47
C ASP A 223 22.01 26.84 23.00
N ALA A 224 22.71 26.67 24.14
CA ALA A 224 23.66 27.65 24.62
C ALA A 224 24.84 27.80 23.64
N VAL A 225 25.46 26.72 23.21
CA VAL A 225 26.55 26.72 22.20
C VAL A 225 26.07 27.35 20.89
N ARG A 226 24.87 27.00 20.43
CA ARG A 226 24.29 27.61 19.23
C ARG A 226 24.17 29.13 19.34
N ARG A 227 23.70 29.62 20.50
CA ARG A 227 23.56 31.08 20.71
C ARG A 227 24.92 31.80 20.74
N GLU A 228 25.92 31.16 21.28
CA GLU A 228 27.28 31.69 21.30
C GLU A 228 27.91 31.79 19.92
N LEU A 229 27.69 30.76 19.08
CA LEU A 229 28.20 30.72 17.71
C LEU A 229 27.39 31.58 16.73
N LYS A 230 26.13 31.87 17.03
CA LYS A 230 25.19 32.54 16.12
C LYS A 230 25.74 33.84 15.51
N PRO A 231 26.38 34.78 16.26
CA PRO A 231 26.90 36.00 15.69
C PRO A 231 27.97 35.79 14.62
N GLN A 232 28.80 34.75 14.76
CA GLN A 232 29.84 34.43 13.77
C GLN A 232 29.22 33.97 12.46
N PHE A 233 28.14 33.16 12.52
CA PHE A 233 27.43 32.69 11.33
C PHE A 233 26.62 33.82 10.68
N GLU A 234 26.05 34.73 11.47
CA GLU A 234 25.36 35.92 10.95
C GLU A 234 26.30 36.85 10.20
N ALA A 235 27.56 36.99 10.65
CA ALA A 235 28.59 37.75 9.95
C ALA A 235 28.91 37.16 8.57
N GLU A 236 28.74 35.83 8.38
CA GLU A 236 28.85 35.14 7.09
C GLU A 236 27.52 35.15 6.28
N GLY A 237 26.49 35.85 6.75
CA GLY A 237 25.18 35.89 6.13
C GLY A 237 24.37 34.61 6.30
N LEU A 238 24.70 33.74 7.27
CA LEU A 238 24.08 32.44 7.48
C LEU A 238 23.19 32.44 8.72
N SER A 239 22.03 31.78 8.63
CA SER A 239 21.14 31.55 9.75
C SER A 239 21.47 30.22 10.44
N LEU A 240 22.02 30.26 11.65
CA LEU A 240 22.39 29.08 12.44
C LEU A 240 21.20 28.58 13.27
N SER A 241 20.58 27.47 12.83
CA SER A 241 19.59 26.70 13.58
C SER A 241 20.24 25.56 14.37
N LEU A 242 19.45 24.75 15.08
CA LEU A 242 19.93 23.50 15.69
C LEU A 242 20.13 22.36 14.71
N MET A 243 19.54 22.46 13.51
CA MET A 243 19.58 21.37 12.50
C MET A 243 21.00 20.97 12.10
N PRO A 244 21.95 21.88 11.83
CA PRO A 244 23.33 21.49 11.53
C PRO A 244 23.97 20.65 12.63
N PHE A 245 23.68 20.93 13.89
CA PHE A 245 24.20 20.13 15.03
C PHE A 245 23.57 18.73 15.07
N PHE A 246 22.24 18.64 14.86
CA PHE A 246 21.56 17.35 14.79
C PHE A 246 22.12 16.48 13.67
N MET A 247 22.33 17.05 12.48
CA MET A 247 22.90 16.35 11.33
C MET A 247 24.35 15.94 11.58
N LYS A 248 25.17 16.81 12.18
CA LYS A 248 26.58 16.45 12.43
C LYS A 248 26.71 15.37 13.49
N ALA A 249 25.95 15.45 14.58
CA ALA A 249 25.88 14.40 15.59
C ALA A 249 25.36 13.09 14.98
N LEU A 250 24.39 13.17 14.07
CA LEU A 250 23.86 12.01 13.36
C LEU A 250 24.93 11.37 12.48
N ALA A 251 25.67 12.16 11.70
CA ALA A 251 26.76 11.66 10.86
C ALA A 251 27.84 10.93 11.68
N LEU A 252 28.24 11.48 12.83
CA LEU A 252 29.18 10.82 13.74
C LEU A 252 28.62 9.50 14.29
N SER A 253 27.33 9.49 14.63
CA SER A 253 26.68 8.28 15.14
C SER A 253 26.54 7.20 14.07
N LEU A 254 26.29 7.56 12.80
CA LEU A 254 26.22 6.63 11.68
C LEU A 254 27.58 5.99 11.36
N GLN A 255 28.69 6.70 11.59
CA GLN A 255 30.05 6.11 11.49
C GLN A 255 30.28 5.02 12.55
N ALA A 256 29.74 5.18 13.74
CA ALA A 256 29.82 4.18 14.81
C ALA A 256 28.82 3.04 14.63
N TYR A 257 27.71 3.26 13.92
CA TYR A 257 26.63 2.31 13.67
C TYR A 257 26.31 2.22 12.18
N PRO A 258 27.20 1.66 11.35
CA PRO A 258 27.03 1.66 9.88
C PRO A 258 25.75 0.99 9.39
N ILE A 259 25.17 0.08 10.18
CA ILE A 259 23.91 -0.61 9.86
C ILE A 259 22.76 0.35 9.59
N LEU A 260 22.74 1.55 10.24
CA LEU A 260 21.75 2.57 9.99
C LEU A 260 22.06 3.42 8.74
N ASN A 261 23.30 3.33 8.19
CA ASN A 261 23.68 3.94 6.93
C ASN A 261 23.78 2.88 5.83
N SER A 262 22.72 2.09 5.68
CA SER A 262 22.64 1.00 4.73
C SER A 262 21.29 0.95 4.02
N ARG A 263 21.16 0.02 3.10
CA ARG A 263 19.91 -0.30 2.37
C ARG A 263 19.79 -1.79 2.23
N LEU A 264 18.56 -2.28 2.19
CA LEU A 264 18.27 -3.64 1.74
C LEU A 264 18.06 -3.64 0.21
N ASN A 265 18.47 -4.74 -0.44
CA ASN A 265 18.01 -5.03 -1.79
C ASN A 265 16.49 -5.32 -1.80
N GLU A 266 15.87 -5.40 -2.97
CA GLU A 266 14.42 -5.60 -3.10
C GLU A 266 13.95 -6.89 -2.41
N ASP A 267 14.72 -7.96 -2.53
CA ASP A 267 14.43 -9.28 -1.96
C ASP A 267 14.78 -9.40 -0.47
N ALA A 268 15.30 -8.35 0.16
CA ALA A 268 15.76 -8.31 1.55
C ALA A 268 16.79 -9.42 1.92
N THR A 269 17.61 -9.85 0.95
CA THR A 269 18.64 -10.88 1.11
C THR A 269 20.04 -10.31 1.32
N GLU A 270 20.25 -9.03 0.97
CA GLU A 270 21.55 -8.37 1.04
C GLU A 270 21.45 -6.99 1.71
N ILE A 271 22.47 -6.66 2.49
CA ILE A 271 22.64 -5.34 3.12
C ILE A 271 23.73 -4.59 2.37
N HIS A 272 23.37 -3.45 1.79
CA HIS A 272 24.30 -2.56 1.10
C HIS A 272 24.70 -1.42 2.02
N TYR A 273 25.88 -1.48 2.61
CA TYR A 273 26.43 -0.38 3.41
C TYR A 273 26.87 0.76 2.53
N LEU A 274 26.54 1.98 2.92
CA LEU A 274 26.86 3.20 2.17
C LEU A 274 28.07 3.89 2.77
N ASP A 275 29.06 4.27 1.94
CA ASP A 275 30.23 5.05 2.37
C ASP A 275 29.86 6.51 2.65
N ASP A 276 29.01 7.08 1.81
CA ASP A 276 28.56 8.46 1.95
C ASP A 276 27.36 8.56 2.92
N ILE A 277 27.45 9.50 3.83
CA ILE A 277 26.36 9.83 4.76
C ILE A 277 25.60 11.03 4.19
N ASN A 278 24.49 10.74 3.53
CA ASN A 278 23.63 11.74 2.88
C ASN A 278 22.34 11.91 3.70
N ILE A 279 22.24 13.00 4.43
CA ILE A 279 21.14 13.21 5.39
C ILE A 279 20.04 14.03 4.72
N GLY A 280 18.86 13.41 4.58
CA GLY A 280 17.64 14.05 4.12
C GLY A 280 17.03 14.96 5.18
N MET A 281 16.41 16.05 4.74
CA MET A 281 15.63 16.94 5.59
C MET A 281 14.23 17.12 5.01
N ALA A 282 13.20 16.65 5.72
CA ALA A 282 11.83 16.85 5.31
C ALA A 282 11.48 18.34 5.32
N ALA A 283 11.10 18.87 4.17
CA ALA A 283 10.72 20.27 3.98
C ALA A 283 9.26 20.35 3.51
N ASP A 284 8.43 21.07 4.25
CA ASP A 284 7.07 21.40 3.83
C ASP A 284 7.11 22.54 2.80
N THR A 285 6.52 22.30 1.63
CA THR A 285 6.50 23.27 0.52
C THR A 285 5.09 23.42 -0.05
N PRO A 286 4.80 24.52 -0.76
CA PRO A 286 3.47 24.73 -1.38
C PRO A 286 3.06 23.62 -2.36
N ILE A 287 4.02 22.90 -2.95
CA ILE A 287 3.79 21.81 -3.89
C ILE A 287 3.69 20.44 -3.21
N GLY A 288 3.97 20.34 -1.91
CA GLY A 288 3.95 19.11 -1.11
C GLY A 288 5.22 18.94 -0.28
N LEU A 289 5.29 17.81 0.44
CA LEU A 289 6.46 17.43 1.22
C LEU A 289 7.59 16.98 0.28
N LEU A 290 8.75 17.60 0.42
CA LEU A 290 9.98 17.24 -0.29
C LEU A 290 11.06 16.86 0.72
N VAL A 291 11.97 15.97 0.33
CA VAL A 291 13.08 15.51 1.19
C VAL A 291 14.42 15.71 0.49
N PRO A 292 14.88 16.96 0.32
CA PRO A 292 16.24 17.19 -0.17
C PRO A 292 17.26 16.67 0.85
N ASN A 293 18.42 16.25 0.36
CA ASN A 293 19.46 15.72 1.23
C ASN A 293 20.80 16.46 1.05
N VAL A 294 21.50 16.67 2.18
CA VAL A 294 22.87 17.14 2.19
C VAL A 294 23.79 15.96 1.98
N LYS A 295 24.62 16.04 0.94
CA LYS A 295 25.58 14.99 0.60
C LYS A 295 26.80 15.04 1.49
N ARG A 296 27.34 13.86 1.84
CA ARG A 296 28.61 13.66 2.53
C ARG A 296 28.77 14.52 3.78
N VAL A 297 27.74 14.48 4.65
CA VAL A 297 27.71 15.29 5.88
C VAL A 297 28.92 15.01 6.79
N GLN A 298 29.47 13.80 6.73
CA GLN A 298 30.67 13.41 7.48
C GLN A 298 31.88 14.31 7.19
N ASP A 299 32.00 14.81 5.95
CA ASP A 299 33.17 15.58 5.48
C ASP A 299 32.99 17.10 5.65
N LEU A 300 31.79 17.57 5.93
CA LEU A 300 31.47 18.99 6.03
C LEU A 300 31.77 19.55 7.43
N SER A 301 32.38 20.73 7.48
CA SER A 301 32.40 21.54 8.70
C SER A 301 30.98 22.02 9.06
N LEU A 302 30.79 22.48 10.29
CA LEU A 302 29.50 23.03 10.74
C LEU A 302 29.07 24.25 9.90
N LEU A 303 30.05 25.06 9.45
CA LEU A 303 29.81 26.24 8.63
C LEU A 303 29.33 25.84 7.23
N GLU A 304 30.02 24.90 6.58
CA GLU A 304 29.65 24.40 5.25
C GLU A 304 28.30 23.70 5.27
N LEU A 305 28.04 22.88 6.30
CA LEU A 305 26.76 22.23 6.50
C LEU A 305 25.62 23.24 6.67
N THR A 306 25.84 24.30 7.45
CA THR A 306 24.86 25.38 7.63
C THR A 306 24.60 26.10 6.30
N ARG A 307 25.63 26.38 5.52
CA ARG A 307 25.49 27.02 4.20
C ARG A 307 24.64 26.17 3.27
N LYS A 308 24.97 24.89 3.13
CA LYS A 308 24.20 23.94 2.29
C LYS A 308 22.74 23.79 2.76
N LEU A 309 22.49 23.75 4.06
CA LEU A 309 21.13 23.70 4.59
C LEU A 309 20.31 24.96 4.28
N ASN A 310 20.94 26.15 4.40
CA ASN A 310 20.26 27.40 4.04
C ASN A 310 19.96 27.45 2.54
N GLU A 311 20.89 27.04 1.67
CA GLU A 311 20.72 26.94 0.22
C GLU A 311 19.56 25.99 -0.15
N LEU A 312 19.58 24.75 0.37
CA LEU A 312 18.54 23.75 0.11
C LEU A 312 17.16 24.20 0.62
N THR A 313 17.12 24.80 1.82
CA THR A 313 15.86 25.31 2.39
C THR A 313 15.29 26.44 1.52
N HIS A 314 16.16 27.34 1.03
CA HIS A 314 15.74 28.41 0.15
C HIS A 314 15.24 27.88 -1.21
N ALA A 315 15.99 26.96 -1.83
CA ALA A 315 15.61 26.31 -3.07
C ALA A 315 14.29 25.54 -2.94
N ALA A 316 14.08 24.82 -1.83
CA ALA A 316 12.85 24.09 -1.54
C ALA A 316 11.64 25.03 -1.49
N ARG A 317 11.74 26.16 -0.78
CA ARG A 317 10.67 27.16 -0.69
C ARG A 317 10.34 27.81 -2.04
N GLN A 318 11.32 27.92 -2.93
CA GLN A 318 11.14 28.46 -4.29
C GLN A 318 10.71 27.41 -5.31
N GLY A 319 10.64 26.13 -4.94
CA GLY A 319 10.35 25.03 -5.87
C GLY A 319 11.47 24.80 -6.90
N LYS A 320 12.72 25.14 -6.57
CA LYS A 320 13.89 25.08 -7.47
C LYS A 320 14.89 23.97 -7.08
N LEU A 321 14.44 22.97 -6.33
CA LEU A 321 15.30 21.80 -6.03
C LEU A 321 15.62 21.03 -7.29
N SER A 322 16.88 20.61 -7.44
CA SER A 322 17.30 19.73 -8.51
C SER A 322 16.90 18.27 -8.23
N ALA A 323 16.88 17.44 -9.27
CA ALA A 323 16.65 16.01 -9.10
C ALA A 323 17.76 15.33 -8.26
N ASP A 324 18.99 15.87 -8.32
CA ASP A 324 20.13 15.34 -7.58
C ASP A 324 20.04 15.67 -6.09
N ASP A 325 19.42 16.81 -5.72
CA ASP A 325 19.18 17.15 -4.32
C ASP A 325 18.23 16.18 -3.64
N MET A 326 17.36 15.52 -4.42
CA MET A 326 16.32 14.60 -3.93
C MET A 326 16.77 13.13 -3.91
N LYS A 327 17.83 12.77 -4.63
CA LYS A 327 18.29 11.38 -4.79
C LYS A 327 19.41 11.02 -3.82
N GLY A 328 19.54 9.73 -3.52
CA GLY A 328 20.71 9.19 -2.83
C GLY A 328 20.78 9.52 -1.33
N GLY A 329 19.69 9.94 -0.70
CA GLY A 329 19.60 10.05 0.77
C GLY A 329 19.84 8.71 1.45
N SER A 330 20.49 8.70 2.61
CA SER A 330 20.75 7.47 3.38
C SER A 330 19.91 7.39 4.65
N ILE A 331 19.54 8.53 5.22
CA ILE A 331 18.68 8.65 6.39
C ILE A 331 17.99 10.03 6.38
N THR A 332 16.79 10.11 6.91
CA THR A 332 16.00 11.36 6.90
C THR A 332 15.75 11.92 8.31
N ILE A 333 15.83 13.23 8.43
CA ILE A 333 15.37 14.01 9.61
C ILE A 333 14.10 14.77 9.23
N SER A 334 13.02 14.57 9.98
CA SER A 334 11.78 15.33 9.88
C SER A 334 11.65 16.25 11.10
N ASN A 335 11.52 17.55 10.88
CA ASN A 335 11.35 18.52 11.98
C ASN A 335 9.89 18.98 12.05
N ILE A 336 9.09 18.26 12.82
CA ILE A 336 7.69 18.61 13.08
C ILE A 336 7.54 19.71 14.16
N GLY A 337 8.57 19.92 14.96
CA GLY A 337 8.57 20.87 16.05
C GLY A 337 8.45 22.33 15.61
N ALA A 338 8.81 22.62 14.36
CA ALA A 338 8.65 23.96 13.77
C ALA A 338 7.17 24.34 13.55
N ILE A 339 6.30 23.34 13.34
CA ILE A 339 4.85 23.51 13.13
C ILE A 339 4.09 23.32 14.45
N GLY A 340 4.52 22.33 15.23
CA GLY A 340 3.87 21.95 16.49
C GLY A 340 4.05 20.49 16.79
N GLY A 341 3.69 19.80 17.61
CA GLY A 341 3.85 18.36 17.87
C GLY A 341 5.05 18.02 18.73
N THR A 342 4.91 17.00 19.54
CA THR A 342 5.94 16.59 20.51
C THR A 342 6.49 15.21 20.10
N VAL A 343 5.63 14.30 19.71
CA VAL A 343 5.95 12.92 19.32
C VAL A 343 5.26 12.60 18.00
N ALA A 344 5.88 11.78 17.17
CA ALA A 344 5.33 11.30 15.92
C ALA A 344 5.76 9.87 15.65
N THR A 345 5.10 9.21 14.69
CA THR A 345 5.49 7.93 14.12
C THR A 345 5.80 8.15 12.63
N PRO A 346 7.04 8.57 12.29
CA PRO A 346 7.36 8.90 10.91
C PRO A 346 7.40 7.64 10.04
N ILE A 347 7.02 7.78 8.76
CA ILE A 347 7.14 6.73 7.76
C ILE A 347 8.52 6.84 7.11
N ILE A 348 9.22 5.72 6.98
CA ILE A 348 10.56 5.66 6.39
C ILE A 348 10.48 6.04 4.91
N ASN A 349 11.41 6.87 4.46
CA ASN A 349 11.56 7.26 3.06
C ASN A 349 12.36 6.17 2.31
N LYS A 350 11.68 5.15 1.80
CA LYS A 350 12.32 4.03 1.08
C LYS A 350 13.25 4.54 -0.04
N PRO A 351 14.49 4.03 -0.20
CA PRO A 351 15.05 2.81 0.38
C PRO A 351 15.85 2.99 1.67
N GLU A 352 15.69 4.08 2.41
CA GLU A 352 16.34 4.28 3.70
C GLU A 352 15.87 3.25 4.73
N VAL A 353 16.69 2.98 5.76
CA VAL A 353 16.35 2.00 6.82
C VAL A 353 15.84 2.65 8.11
N ALA A 354 15.96 3.97 8.24
CA ALA A 354 15.48 4.70 9.40
C ALA A 354 15.15 6.16 9.08
N ILE A 355 14.28 6.74 9.90
CA ILE A 355 13.93 8.16 9.90
C ILE A 355 13.75 8.65 11.34
N VAL A 356 14.13 9.89 11.61
CA VAL A 356 13.83 10.55 12.90
C VAL A 356 12.92 11.75 12.71
N ALA A 357 11.89 11.84 13.56
CA ALA A 357 11.06 13.02 13.69
C ALA A 357 11.43 13.77 14.98
N LEU A 358 11.77 15.05 14.83
CA LEU A 358 12.10 15.95 15.94
C LEU A 358 10.85 16.72 16.35
N GLY A 359 10.45 16.55 17.61
CA GLY A 359 9.37 17.31 18.22
C GLY A 359 9.75 18.76 18.55
N ARG A 360 8.80 19.52 19.04
CA ARG A 360 9.09 20.89 19.50
C ARG A 360 9.94 20.85 20.76
N ILE A 361 10.89 21.79 20.86
CA ILE A 361 11.66 21.98 22.06
C ILE A 361 10.80 22.71 23.11
N GLN A 362 10.69 22.08 24.28
CA GLN A 362 9.90 22.59 25.41
C GLN A 362 10.83 22.93 26.57
N THR A 363 10.54 24.02 27.30
CA THR A 363 11.21 24.30 28.56
C THR A 363 10.42 23.63 29.67
N LEU A 364 11.02 22.60 30.28
CA LEU A 364 10.36 21.74 31.27
C LEU A 364 11.20 21.70 32.55
N PRO A 365 10.57 21.56 33.73
CA PRO A 365 11.32 21.36 34.99
C PRO A 365 11.98 19.96 34.97
N ARG A 366 13.27 19.93 35.30
CA ARG A 366 14.04 18.69 35.48
C ARG A 366 14.89 18.85 36.74
N PHE A 367 15.30 17.71 37.31
CA PHE A 367 16.24 17.75 38.45
C PHE A 367 17.67 17.73 37.91
N ASP A 368 18.53 18.61 38.48
CA ASP A 368 19.95 18.56 38.26
C ASP A 368 20.61 17.43 39.08
N ALA A 369 21.93 17.25 38.93
CA ALA A 369 22.69 16.23 39.67
C ALA A 369 22.65 16.39 41.18
N ASN A 370 22.30 17.59 41.67
CA ASN A 370 22.18 17.92 43.10
C ASN A 370 20.76 17.81 43.64
N GLY A 371 19.79 17.44 42.77
CA GLY A 371 18.37 17.32 43.11
C GLY A 371 17.61 18.65 43.08
N ASN A 372 18.18 19.74 42.56
CA ASN A 372 17.49 21.02 42.39
C ASN A 372 16.67 21.03 41.14
N VAL A 373 15.51 21.69 41.15
CA VAL A 373 14.69 21.89 39.98
C VAL A 373 15.30 22.97 39.08
N VAL A 374 15.60 22.60 37.83
CA VAL A 374 16.14 23.50 36.82
C VAL A 374 15.23 23.50 35.57
N ALA A 375 15.26 24.62 34.81
CA ALA A 375 14.55 24.72 33.54
C ALA A 375 15.43 24.10 32.43
N ALA A 376 15.05 22.96 31.95
CA ALA A 376 15.73 22.23 30.87
C ALA A 376 14.99 22.36 29.54
N LYS A 377 15.73 22.46 28.44
CA LYS A 377 15.19 22.46 27.08
C LYS A 377 15.13 21.04 26.55
N ILE A 378 13.93 20.50 26.55
CA ILE A 378 13.69 19.10 26.21
C ILE A 378 13.15 18.97 24.79
N LEU A 379 13.78 18.08 24.02
CA LEU A 379 13.40 17.64 22.71
C LEU A 379 13.00 16.17 22.76
N HIS A 380 11.88 15.80 22.17
CA HIS A 380 11.57 14.40 21.91
C HIS A 380 11.96 14.04 20.48
N ALA A 381 12.75 12.99 20.36
CA ALA A 381 13.14 12.39 19.08
C ALA A 381 12.39 11.06 18.92
N SER A 382 11.58 10.97 17.86
CA SER A 382 10.83 9.77 17.51
C SER A 382 11.45 9.13 16.29
N TRP A 383 11.97 7.93 16.44
CA TRP A 383 12.61 7.13 15.40
C TRP A 383 11.64 6.10 14.85
N SER A 384 11.64 5.91 13.54
CA SER A 384 11.13 4.68 12.93
C SER A 384 12.27 3.96 12.24
N GLY A 385 12.35 2.64 12.46
CA GLY A 385 13.35 1.76 11.89
C GLY A 385 12.72 0.60 11.13
N ASP A 386 13.46 0.08 10.15
CA ASP A 386 13.10 -1.15 9.44
C ASP A 386 13.44 -2.37 10.30
N HIS A 387 12.40 -3.05 10.82
CA HIS A 387 12.58 -4.17 11.75
C HIS A 387 13.13 -5.45 11.08
N ARG A 388 13.27 -5.47 9.76
CA ARG A 388 13.97 -6.55 9.06
C ARG A 388 15.49 -6.49 9.28
N LEU A 389 16.00 -5.28 9.58
CA LEU A 389 17.42 -4.98 9.70
C LEU A 389 17.80 -4.51 11.10
N LEU A 390 16.96 -3.72 11.73
CA LEU A 390 17.22 -3.06 13.01
C LEU A 390 16.35 -3.68 14.10
N ASP A 391 16.96 -4.06 15.22
CA ASP A 391 16.25 -4.44 16.43
C ASP A 391 16.15 -3.28 17.42
N GLY A 392 15.29 -3.44 18.44
CA GLY A 392 15.06 -2.41 19.46
C GLY A 392 16.34 -2.06 20.26
N ALA A 393 17.21 -3.04 20.50
CA ALA A 393 18.45 -2.84 21.27
C ALA A 393 19.49 -2.07 20.44
N THR A 394 19.61 -2.34 19.15
CA THR A 394 20.47 -1.60 18.22
C THR A 394 20.00 -0.14 18.09
N MET A 395 18.69 0.09 17.94
CA MET A 395 18.12 1.41 17.88
C MET A 395 18.36 2.18 19.19
N ALA A 396 18.12 1.56 20.34
CA ALA A 396 18.33 2.18 21.64
C ALA A 396 19.79 2.59 21.84
N ARG A 397 20.76 1.70 21.55
CA ARG A 397 22.20 2.01 21.64
C ARG A 397 22.60 3.16 20.72
N PHE A 398 22.11 3.14 19.47
CA PHE A 398 22.33 4.23 18.52
C PHE A 398 21.75 5.55 19.01
N CYS A 399 20.50 5.54 19.49
CA CYS A 399 19.85 6.73 20.03
C CYS A 399 20.59 7.29 21.24
N CYS A 400 21.04 6.43 22.17
CA CYS A 400 21.87 6.85 23.31
C CYS A 400 23.20 7.47 22.86
N HIS A 401 23.83 6.92 21.82
CA HIS A 401 25.07 7.47 21.27
C HIS A 401 24.85 8.85 20.67
N TRP A 402 23.81 9.02 19.82
CA TRP A 402 23.43 10.28 19.22
C TRP A 402 23.01 11.33 20.28
N LYS A 403 22.19 10.94 21.26
CA LYS A 403 21.81 11.74 22.42
C LYS A 403 23.04 12.25 23.18
N GLY A 404 24.03 11.39 23.37
CA GLY A 404 25.27 11.76 24.07
C GLY A 404 26.02 12.92 23.43
N TYR A 405 25.99 13.11 22.11
CA TYR A 405 26.55 14.28 21.43
C TYR A 405 25.67 15.53 21.60
N LEU A 406 24.35 15.35 21.58
CA LEU A 406 23.43 16.50 21.71
C LEU A 406 23.36 17.07 23.11
N GLU A 407 23.45 16.20 24.11
CA GLU A 407 23.51 16.63 25.53
C GLU A 407 24.88 17.17 25.93
N ASN A 408 25.96 16.67 25.27
CA ASN A 408 27.33 17.11 25.49
C ASN A 408 28.00 17.57 24.18
N PRO A 409 27.70 18.76 23.67
CA PRO A 409 28.22 19.24 22.39
C PRO A 409 29.75 19.35 22.32
N LEU A 410 30.45 19.50 23.46
CA LEU A 410 31.90 19.50 23.53
C LEU A 410 32.50 18.12 23.13
N ARG A 411 31.82 17.03 23.45
CA ARG A 411 32.22 15.68 22.99
C ARG A 411 32.17 15.58 21.46
N MET A 412 31.19 16.19 20.84
CA MET A 412 31.09 16.22 19.39
C MET A 412 32.28 16.95 18.77
N LEU A 413 32.73 18.08 19.38
CA LEU A 413 33.89 18.83 18.89
C LEU A 413 35.19 18.00 18.90
N ALA A 414 35.34 17.07 19.84
CA ALA A 414 36.53 16.24 19.95
C ALA A 414 36.63 15.21 18.83
N GLU A 415 35.51 14.87 18.16
CA GLU A 415 35.41 13.86 17.08
C GLU A 415 35.24 14.51 15.70
N LEU A 416 35.13 15.83 15.60
CA LEU A 416 35.14 16.56 14.34
C LEU A 416 36.53 16.51 13.70
N LYS A 417 36.55 16.10 12.42
CA LYS A 417 37.77 16.14 11.58
C LYS A 417 37.93 17.48 10.91
#